data_3e7000cedc413c060e5abd0259ca7784
#
_entry.id   3e7000cedc413c060e5abd0259ca7784
#
_cell.length_a   1.000
_cell.length_b   1.000
_cell.length_c   1.000
_cell.angle_alpha   90.00
_cell.angle_beta   90.00
_cell.angle_gamma   90.00
#
_symmetry.space_group_name_H-M   'P 1'
#
loop_
_entity.id
_entity.type
_entity.pdbx_description
1 polymer ?
#
loop_
_entity_poly.entity_id
_entity_poly.type
_entity_poly.pdbx_seq_one_letter_code
_entity_poly.pdbx_strand_id
1 'polypeptide(L)'
;HEDGLADTADGFWGGWDKTRRLEIMKDSHIGTYGVMALIVVTGIRWACLTMLIGLGQWGALVVVAALSRAPMAVLIVVLPSARGAGLAHSVGRVPAASAGFAVLIAAGFALMLGGAGLAALLAAGLAVTALALLARAKIGGQTGDVLGAAQQLAEAAALTALVMAI
;
A
#
# COMPACT_ATOMS: atom_id res chain seq x y z
N HIS A 1 -5.71 0.04 7.84
CA HIS A 1 -4.55 0.25 6.93
C HIS A 1 -3.82 1.57 7.23
N GLU A 2 -4.55 2.57 7.71
CA GLU A 2 -4.00 3.87 8.14
C GLU A 2 -3.00 3.69 9.28
N ASP A 3 -3.36 2.89 10.28
CA ASP A 3 -2.50 2.50 11.39
C ASP A 3 -1.20 1.86 10.89
N GLY A 4 -1.31 0.88 9.98
CA GLY A 4 -0.14 0.25 9.37
C GLY A 4 0.75 1.21 8.58
N LEU A 5 0.17 2.26 7.95
CA LEU A 5 0.96 3.32 7.32
C LEU A 5 1.75 4.12 8.37
N ALA A 6 1.09 4.50 9.47
CA ALA A 6 1.73 5.25 10.55
C ALA A 6 2.85 4.44 11.20
N ASP A 7 2.57 3.20 11.59
CA ASP A 7 3.53 2.30 12.22
C ASP A 7 4.73 2.02 11.32
N THR A 8 4.49 1.82 10.01
CA THR A 8 5.55 1.62 9.03
C THR A 8 6.43 2.87 8.92
N ALA A 9 5.84 4.06 8.86
CA ALA A 9 6.59 5.31 8.82
C ALA A 9 7.42 5.52 10.08
N ASP A 10 6.81 5.37 11.25
CA ASP A 10 7.54 5.53 12.53
C ASP A 10 8.64 4.47 12.70
N GLY A 11 8.36 3.21 12.39
CA GLY A 11 9.36 2.15 12.49
C GLY A 11 10.53 2.33 11.54
N PHE A 12 10.26 2.68 10.27
CA PHE A 12 11.30 2.78 9.25
C PHE A 12 12.25 3.96 9.48
N TRP A 13 11.79 5.06 10.01
CA TRP A 13 12.59 6.27 10.21
C TRP A 13 12.93 6.56 11.66
N GLY A 14 12.16 6.07 12.65
CA GLY A 14 12.46 6.23 14.06
C GLY A 14 13.43 5.19 14.64
N GLY A 15 13.56 4.01 14.01
CA GLY A 15 14.47 2.95 14.47
C GLY A 15 15.81 2.93 13.74
N TRP A 16 16.92 2.69 14.44
CA TRP A 16 18.26 2.59 13.87
C TRP A 16 18.62 1.17 13.39
N ASP A 17 18.05 0.13 14.00
CA ASP A 17 18.24 -1.26 13.61
C ASP A 17 16.91 -2.00 13.45
N LYS A 18 16.95 -3.23 12.90
CA LYS A 18 15.76 -4.04 12.64
C LYS A 18 14.91 -4.28 13.88
N THR A 19 15.54 -4.61 15.02
CA THR A 19 14.84 -4.94 16.27
C THR A 19 14.08 -3.73 16.76
N ARG A 20 14.75 -2.58 16.85
CA ARG A 20 14.14 -1.33 17.29
C ARG A 20 13.01 -0.87 16.37
N ARG A 21 13.16 -1.02 15.04
CA ARG A 21 12.08 -0.73 14.07
C ARG A 21 10.83 -1.57 14.33
N LEU A 22 11.01 -2.87 14.52
CA LEU A 22 9.91 -3.79 14.80
C LEU A 22 9.27 -3.56 16.17
N GLU A 23 10.00 -3.06 17.16
CA GLU A 23 9.47 -2.62 18.46
C GLU A 23 8.58 -1.39 18.29
N ILE A 24 9.09 -0.35 17.62
CA ILE A 24 8.33 0.89 17.34
C ILE A 24 7.00 0.55 16.62
N MET A 25 7.05 -0.32 15.61
CA MET A 25 5.85 -0.77 14.88
C MET A 25 4.86 -1.60 15.72
N LYS A 26 5.17 -1.94 16.96
CA LYS A 26 4.28 -2.61 17.91
C LYS A 26 3.77 -1.69 19.00
N ASP A 27 4.39 -0.53 19.14
CA ASP A 27 4.00 0.46 20.13
C ASP A 27 2.66 1.08 19.72
N SER A 28 1.76 1.25 20.67
CA SER A 28 0.47 1.90 20.44
C SER A 28 0.56 3.44 20.34
N HIS A 29 1.75 4.00 20.55
CA HIS A 29 1.97 5.44 20.44
C HIS A 29 2.36 5.80 19.00
N ILE A 30 1.70 6.82 18.45
CA ILE A 30 2.06 7.36 17.14
C ILE A 30 3.20 8.37 17.28
N GLY A 31 4.19 8.26 16.41
CA GLY A 31 5.31 9.21 16.32
C GLY A 31 5.11 10.28 15.24
N THR A 32 6.07 11.17 15.14
CA THR A 32 6.00 12.29 14.18
C THR A 32 5.97 11.84 12.73
N TYR A 33 6.72 10.79 12.37
CA TYR A 33 6.74 10.27 11.00
C TYR A 33 5.39 9.66 10.62
N GLY A 34 4.75 8.95 11.53
CA GLY A 34 3.40 8.38 11.34
C GLY A 34 2.35 9.47 11.15
N VAL A 35 2.36 10.49 12.01
CA VAL A 35 1.44 11.64 11.88
C VAL A 35 1.61 12.33 10.53
N MET A 36 2.86 12.61 10.12
CA MET A 36 3.13 13.26 8.83
C MET A 36 2.70 12.40 7.65
N ALA A 37 2.97 11.08 7.70
CA ALA A 37 2.54 10.14 6.67
C ALA A 37 1.00 10.11 6.53
N LEU A 38 0.28 10.07 7.65
CA LEU A 38 -1.19 10.12 7.66
C LEU A 38 -1.73 11.42 7.07
N ILE A 39 -1.19 12.57 7.48
CA ILE A 39 -1.64 13.88 6.97
C ILE A 39 -1.45 13.96 5.46
N VAL A 40 -0.27 13.60 4.97
CA VAL A 40 0.05 13.69 3.54
C VAL A 40 -0.81 12.72 2.72
N VAL A 41 -0.84 11.44 3.09
CA VAL A 41 -1.56 10.41 2.32
C VAL A 41 -3.07 10.64 2.37
N THR A 42 -3.63 10.96 3.54
CA THR A 42 -5.06 11.26 3.67
C THR A 42 -5.44 12.53 2.92
N GLY A 43 -4.58 13.56 2.96
CA GLY A 43 -4.79 14.81 2.20
C GLY A 43 -4.82 14.58 0.69
N ILE A 44 -3.86 13.78 0.16
CA ILE A 44 -3.84 13.38 -1.27
C ILE A 44 -5.13 12.62 -1.63
N ARG A 45 -5.47 11.60 -0.84
CA ARG A 45 -6.69 10.79 -1.08
C ARG A 45 -7.94 11.67 -1.08
N TRP A 46 -8.08 12.54 -0.08
CA TRP A 46 -9.22 13.44 0.03
C TRP A 46 -9.33 14.37 -1.18
N ALA A 47 -8.24 15.02 -1.58
CA ALA A 47 -8.23 15.93 -2.71
C ALA A 47 -8.58 15.21 -4.02
N CYS A 48 -7.94 14.06 -4.29
CA CYS A 48 -8.20 13.28 -5.50
C CYS A 48 -9.63 12.72 -5.54
N LEU A 49 -10.13 12.19 -4.43
CA LEU A 49 -11.49 11.66 -4.35
C LEU A 49 -12.52 12.78 -4.58
N THR A 50 -12.32 13.96 -4.00
CA THR A 50 -13.21 15.10 -4.21
C THR A 50 -13.29 15.50 -5.68
N MET A 51 -12.14 15.52 -6.39
CA MET A 51 -12.10 15.81 -7.82
C MET A 51 -12.80 14.73 -8.65
N LEU A 52 -12.49 13.47 -8.43
CA LEU A 52 -13.07 12.33 -9.20
C LEU A 52 -14.59 12.25 -9.00
N ILE A 53 -15.07 12.44 -7.78
CA ILE A 53 -16.51 12.46 -7.45
C ILE A 53 -17.18 13.67 -8.12
N GLY A 54 -16.58 14.86 -8.02
CA GLY A 54 -17.10 16.06 -8.66
C GLY A 54 -17.20 15.97 -10.18
N LEU A 55 -16.32 15.16 -10.80
CA LEU A 55 -16.34 14.88 -12.25
C LEU A 55 -17.22 13.66 -12.62
N GLY A 56 -17.90 13.03 -11.66
CA GLY A 56 -18.73 11.84 -11.90
C GLY A 56 -17.96 10.58 -12.28
N GLN A 57 -16.66 10.51 -11.97
CA GLN A 57 -15.76 9.39 -12.34
C GLN A 57 -15.90 8.18 -11.38
N TRP A 58 -17.13 7.69 -11.22
CA TRP A 58 -17.44 6.60 -10.28
C TRP A 58 -16.69 5.30 -10.60
N GLY A 59 -16.47 5.01 -11.89
CA GLY A 59 -15.71 3.85 -12.32
C GLY A 59 -14.26 3.87 -11.82
N ALA A 60 -13.66 5.06 -11.75
CA ALA A 60 -12.30 5.24 -11.22
C ALA A 60 -12.19 4.81 -9.75
N LEU A 61 -13.22 5.05 -8.94
CA LEU A 61 -13.23 4.64 -7.51
C LEU A 61 -13.19 3.12 -7.36
N VAL A 62 -13.92 2.39 -8.21
CA VAL A 62 -13.92 0.92 -8.22
C VAL A 62 -12.55 0.39 -8.63
N VAL A 63 -11.95 0.98 -9.68
CA VAL A 63 -10.61 0.61 -10.16
C VAL A 63 -9.57 0.82 -9.07
N VAL A 64 -9.57 1.97 -8.40
CA VAL A 64 -8.64 2.29 -7.31
C VAL A 64 -8.82 1.32 -6.14
N ALA A 65 -10.07 0.99 -5.79
CA ALA A 65 -10.35 0.02 -4.73
C ALA A 65 -9.76 -1.36 -5.05
N ALA A 66 -9.79 -1.82 -6.29
CA ALA A 66 -9.18 -3.08 -6.71
C ALA A 66 -7.65 -2.98 -6.75
N LEU A 67 -7.12 -1.93 -7.39
CA LEU A 67 -5.67 -1.70 -7.51
C LEU A 67 -4.95 -1.60 -6.17
N SER A 68 -5.57 -0.97 -5.18
CA SER A 68 -4.94 -0.77 -3.87
C SER A 68 -4.87 -2.04 -3.02
N ARG A 69 -5.71 -3.04 -3.28
CA ARG A 69 -5.76 -4.28 -2.49
C ARG A 69 -4.93 -5.42 -3.06
N ALA A 70 -4.75 -5.49 -4.36
CA ALA A 70 -3.93 -6.52 -5.00
C ALA A 70 -2.48 -6.58 -4.47
N PRO A 71 -1.80 -5.45 -4.18
CA PRO A 71 -0.44 -5.46 -3.64
C PRO A 71 -0.26 -6.23 -2.33
N MET A 72 -1.26 -6.25 -1.45
CA MET A 72 -1.16 -7.00 -0.19
C MET A 72 -0.93 -8.49 -0.45
N ALA A 73 -1.69 -9.08 -1.37
CA ALA A 73 -1.52 -10.48 -1.74
C ALA A 73 -0.16 -10.75 -2.38
N VAL A 74 0.32 -9.83 -3.22
CA VAL A 74 1.65 -9.93 -3.85
C VAL A 74 2.76 -9.89 -2.79
N LEU A 75 2.72 -8.92 -1.88
CA LEU A 75 3.76 -8.75 -0.86
C LEU A 75 3.85 -9.94 0.11
N ILE A 76 2.72 -10.58 0.45
CA ILE A 76 2.72 -11.80 1.27
C ILE A 76 3.46 -12.94 0.56
N VAL A 77 3.35 -13.03 -0.77
CA VAL A 77 4.00 -14.09 -1.55
C VAL A 77 5.49 -13.81 -1.76
N VAL A 78 5.85 -12.54 -2.07
CA VAL A 78 7.22 -12.22 -2.51
C VAL A 78 8.17 -11.82 -1.37
N LEU A 79 7.64 -11.36 -0.23
CA LEU A 79 8.45 -10.97 0.92
C LEU A 79 8.34 -11.98 2.07
N PRO A 80 9.46 -12.37 2.68
CA PRO A 80 9.41 -13.16 3.90
C PRO A 80 8.76 -12.35 5.04
N SER A 81 8.17 -13.04 6.02
CA SER A 81 7.71 -12.38 7.24
C SER A 81 8.89 -11.79 8.00
N ALA A 82 8.82 -10.52 8.36
CA ALA A 82 9.86 -9.86 9.17
C ALA A 82 9.80 -10.27 10.64
N ARG A 83 8.62 -10.72 11.11
CA ARG A 83 8.35 -11.25 12.45
C ARG A 83 8.15 -12.75 12.37
N GLY A 84 8.73 -13.51 13.32
CA GLY A 84 8.53 -14.97 13.43
C GLY A 84 7.12 -15.37 13.91
N ALA A 85 6.27 -14.41 14.30
CA ALA A 85 4.91 -14.59 14.76
C ALA A 85 4.07 -13.35 14.42
N GLY A 86 2.73 -13.51 14.33
CA GLY A 86 1.79 -12.41 14.05
C GLY A 86 0.77 -12.79 12.99
N LEU A 87 -0.18 -11.89 12.69
CA LEU A 87 -1.27 -12.14 11.72
C LEU A 87 -0.75 -12.58 10.36
N ALA A 88 0.29 -11.93 9.82
CA ALA A 88 0.89 -12.32 8.55
C ALA A 88 1.55 -13.71 8.59
N HIS A 89 1.96 -14.19 9.77
CA HIS A 89 2.47 -15.55 9.96
C HIS A 89 1.32 -16.57 10.12
N SER A 90 0.24 -16.19 10.80
CA SER A 90 -0.93 -17.06 11.03
C SER A 90 -1.75 -17.33 9.76
N VAL A 91 -1.76 -16.41 8.80
CA VAL A 91 -2.42 -16.59 7.48
C VAL A 91 -1.77 -17.73 6.68
N GLY A 92 -0.53 -18.12 7.05
CA GLY A 92 0.20 -19.16 6.35
C GLY A 92 0.68 -18.72 4.96
N ARG A 93 1.10 -19.71 4.14
CA ARG A 93 1.52 -19.44 2.76
C ARG A 93 0.30 -19.21 1.88
N VAL A 94 0.12 -17.98 1.41
CA VAL A 94 -0.86 -17.66 0.36
C VAL A 94 -0.35 -18.28 -0.96
N PRO A 95 -1.18 -19.04 -1.68
CA PRO A 95 -0.78 -19.56 -2.99
C PRO A 95 -0.47 -18.41 -3.95
N ALA A 96 0.64 -18.55 -4.71
CA ALA A 96 1.01 -17.54 -5.71
C ALA A 96 -0.11 -17.30 -6.75
N ALA A 97 -0.91 -18.33 -7.04
CA ALA A 97 -2.08 -18.23 -7.89
C ALA A 97 -3.10 -17.20 -7.38
N SER A 98 -3.34 -17.14 -6.06
CA SER A 98 -4.27 -16.15 -5.47
C SER A 98 -3.79 -14.72 -5.67
N ALA A 99 -2.48 -14.46 -5.50
CA ALA A 99 -1.88 -13.17 -5.79
C ALA A 99 -1.96 -12.84 -7.29
N GLY A 100 -1.71 -13.82 -8.16
CA GLY A 100 -1.87 -13.69 -9.60
C GLY A 100 -3.29 -13.30 -10.01
N PHE A 101 -4.31 -13.96 -9.46
CA PHE A 101 -5.71 -13.61 -9.71
C PHE A 101 -6.05 -12.20 -9.21
N ALA A 102 -5.57 -11.80 -8.03
CA ALA A 102 -5.80 -10.46 -7.52
C ALA A 102 -5.22 -9.39 -8.47
N VAL A 103 -4.01 -9.61 -8.98
CA VAL A 103 -3.38 -8.71 -9.96
C VAL A 103 -4.13 -8.70 -11.28
N LEU A 104 -4.54 -9.86 -11.81
CA LEU A 104 -5.30 -9.94 -13.06
C LEU A 104 -6.64 -9.19 -12.97
N ILE A 105 -7.37 -9.36 -11.86
CA ILE A 105 -8.63 -8.65 -11.63
C ILE A 105 -8.37 -7.13 -11.58
N ALA A 106 -7.39 -6.70 -10.78
CA ALA A 106 -7.06 -5.28 -10.65
C ALA A 106 -6.60 -4.67 -11.97
N ALA A 107 -5.75 -5.37 -12.74
CA ALA A 107 -5.31 -4.94 -14.05
C ALA A 107 -6.46 -4.89 -15.05
N GLY A 108 -7.35 -5.89 -15.03
CA GLY A 108 -8.55 -5.92 -15.89
C GLY A 108 -9.43 -4.68 -15.66
N PHE A 109 -9.72 -4.36 -14.40
CA PHE A 109 -10.47 -3.14 -14.08
C PHE A 109 -9.72 -1.86 -14.49
N ALA A 110 -8.40 -1.81 -14.28
CA ALA A 110 -7.60 -0.65 -14.68
C ALA A 110 -7.64 -0.43 -16.19
N LEU A 111 -7.50 -1.48 -16.99
CA LEU A 111 -7.53 -1.40 -18.46
C LEU A 111 -8.86 -0.91 -19.01
N MET A 112 -9.97 -1.07 -18.27
CA MET A 112 -11.28 -0.51 -18.68
C MET A 112 -11.26 1.04 -18.72
N LEU A 113 -10.33 1.70 -18.02
CA LEU A 113 -10.11 3.14 -18.07
C LEU A 113 -9.06 3.56 -19.12
N GLY A 114 -8.65 2.65 -19.99
CA GLY A 114 -7.67 2.93 -21.05
C GLY A 114 -6.31 3.41 -20.51
N GLY A 115 -5.77 4.45 -21.12
CA GLY A 115 -4.45 5.00 -20.76
C GLY A 115 -4.36 5.52 -19.32
N ALA A 116 -5.44 6.12 -18.81
CA ALA A 116 -5.51 6.60 -17.42
C ALA A 116 -5.41 5.43 -16.42
N GLY A 117 -6.12 4.34 -16.69
CA GLY A 117 -6.03 3.14 -15.86
C GLY A 117 -4.66 2.48 -15.90
N LEU A 118 -4.00 2.45 -17.06
CA LEU A 118 -2.61 1.97 -17.18
C LEU A 118 -1.66 2.85 -16.35
N ALA A 119 -1.79 4.17 -16.42
CA ALA A 119 -1.00 5.08 -15.59
C ALA A 119 -1.20 4.82 -14.10
N ALA A 120 -2.45 4.62 -13.66
CA ALA A 120 -2.77 4.29 -12.27
C ALA A 120 -2.16 2.95 -11.83
N LEU A 121 -2.22 1.92 -12.67
CA LEU A 121 -1.61 0.62 -12.42
C LEU A 121 -0.08 0.73 -12.26
N LEU A 122 0.58 1.47 -13.15
CA LEU A 122 2.02 1.69 -13.10
C LEU A 122 2.44 2.50 -11.87
N ALA A 123 1.70 3.56 -11.54
CA ALA A 123 1.97 4.38 -10.36
C ALA A 123 1.83 3.58 -9.06
N ALA A 124 0.74 2.82 -8.91
CA ALA A 124 0.54 1.93 -7.77
C ALA A 124 1.65 0.88 -7.67
N GLY A 125 1.99 0.23 -8.80
CA GLY A 125 3.06 -0.77 -8.86
C GLY A 125 4.41 -0.20 -8.45
N LEU A 126 4.74 1.01 -8.89
CA LEU A 126 5.99 1.70 -8.54
C LEU A 126 6.04 2.02 -7.03
N ALA A 127 4.95 2.59 -6.48
CA ALA A 127 4.87 2.92 -5.06
C ALA A 127 5.04 1.68 -4.17
N VAL A 128 4.36 0.58 -4.51
CA VAL A 128 4.45 -0.69 -3.79
C VAL A 128 5.83 -1.32 -3.92
N THR A 129 6.44 -1.26 -5.10
CA THR A 129 7.80 -1.78 -5.31
C THR A 129 8.81 -1.02 -4.46
N ALA A 130 8.72 0.30 -4.43
CA ALA A 130 9.57 1.14 -3.57
C ALA A 130 9.41 0.77 -2.08
N LEU A 131 8.17 0.62 -1.61
CA LEU A 131 7.90 0.19 -0.24
C LEU A 131 8.46 -1.21 0.04
N ALA A 132 8.30 -2.16 -0.89
CA ALA A 132 8.81 -3.53 -0.76
C ALA A 132 10.33 -3.57 -0.61
N LEU A 133 11.05 -2.79 -1.42
CA LEU A 133 12.50 -2.65 -1.33
C LEU A 133 12.93 -2.03 0.00
N LEU A 134 12.23 -0.98 0.46
CA LEU A 134 12.48 -0.37 1.77
C LEU A 134 12.21 -1.36 2.91
N ALA A 135 11.10 -2.07 2.88
CA ALA A 135 10.76 -3.06 3.91
C ALA A 135 11.80 -4.19 3.98
N ARG A 136 12.24 -4.68 2.82
CA ARG A 136 13.31 -5.69 2.76
C ARG A 136 14.62 -5.17 3.32
N ALA A 137 15.00 -3.95 3.00
CA ALA A 137 16.25 -3.34 3.47
C ALA A 137 16.20 -3.01 4.97
N LYS A 138 15.08 -2.47 5.47
CA LYS A 138 14.98 -1.95 6.83
C LYS A 138 14.62 -3.00 7.87
N ILE A 139 13.73 -3.93 7.56
CA ILE A 139 13.22 -4.94 8.50
C ILE A 139 13.34 -6.38 7.98
N GLY A 140 13.86 -6.57 6.78
CA GLY A 140 14.12 -7.89 6.19
C GLY A 140 12.89 -8.59 5.61
N GLY A 141 11.74 -7.92 5.50
CA GLY A 141 10.52 -8.51 4.96
C GLY A 141 9.26 -7.71 5.23
N GLN A 142 8.10 -8.38 5.28
CA GLN A 142 6.79 -7.74 5.48
C GLN A 142 6.25 -8.00 6.90
N THR A 143 5.37 -7.09 7.34
CA THR A 143 4.47 -7.22 8.51
C THR A 143 3.05 -6.84 8.08
N GLY A 144 2.06 -7.06 8.93
CA GLY A 144 0.70 -6.56 8.68
C GLY A 144 0.65 -5.06 8.41
N ASP A 145 1.49 -4.30 9.11
CA ASP A 145 1.59 -2.85 9.00
C ASP A 145 2.12 -2.45 7.61
N VAL A 146 3.17 -3.13 7.12
CA VAL A 146 3.70 -2.93 5.76
C VAL A 146 2.65 -3.27 4.69
N LEU A 147 1.83 -4.29 4.91
CA LEU A 147 0.73 -4.60 3.99
C LEU A 147 -0.34 -3.48 3.98
N GLY A 148 -0.68 -2.95 5.16
CA GLY A 148 -1.56 -1.80 5.28
C GLY A 148 -0.99 -0.55 4.62
N ALA A 149 0.29 -0.26 4.85
CA ALA A 149 0.99 0.84 4.19
C ALA A 149 1.02 0.69 2.67
N ALA A 150 1.21 -0.54 2.16
CA ALA A 150 1.18 -0.82 0.72
C ALA A 150 -0.17 -0.48 0.10
N GLN A 151 -1.26 -0.83 0.78
CA GLN A 151 -2.61 -0.48 0.34
C GLN A 151 -2.80 1.04 0.27
N GLN A 152 -2.40 1.78 1.32
CA GLN A 152 -2.55 3.23 1.39
C GLN A 152 -1.72 3.96 0.32
N LEU A 153 -0.48 3.55 0.11
CA LEU A 153 0.40 4.14 -0.89
C LEU A 153 -0.04 3.81 -2.32
N ALA A 154 -0.48 2.57 -2.57
CA ALA A 154 -1.02 2.18 -3.87
C ALA A 154 -2.28 2.98 -4.21
N GLU A 155 -3.18 3.17 -3.23
CA GLU A 155 -4.40 3.96 -3.40
C GLU A 155 -4.09 5.43 -3.72
N ALA A 156 -3.22 6.07 -2.93
CA ALA A 156 -2.84 7.46 -3.16
C ALA A 156 -2.15 7.65 -4.52
N ALA A 157 -1.26 6.75 -4.90
CA ALA A 157 -0.55 6.80 -6.19
C ALA A 157 -1.52 6.61 -7.37
N ALA A 158 -2.42 5.62 -7.30
CA ALA A 158 -3.42 5.38 -8.34
C ALA A 158 -4.39 6.54 -8.50
N LEU A 159 -4.90 7.08 -7.39
CA LEU A 159 -5.77 8.27 -7.39
C LEU A 159 -5.08 9.47 -8.03
N THR A 160 -3.83 9.74 -7.65
CA THR A 160 -3.05 10.85 -8.21
C THR A 160 -2.87 10.68 -9.72
N ALA A 161 -2.48 9.49 -10.17
CA ALA A 161 -2.29 9.21 -11.60
C ALA A 161 -3.58 9.37 -12.40
N LEU A 162 -4.73 8.95 -11.86
CA LEU A 162 -6.02 9.12 -12.51
C LEU A 162 -6.40 10.60 -12.64
N VAL A 163 -6.23 11.38 -11.57
CA VAL A 163 -6.51 12.83 -11.60
C VAL A 163 -5.62 13.56 -12.60
N MET A 164 -4.34 13.16 -12.72
CA MET A 164 -3.40 13.76 -13.68
C MET A 164 -3.68 13.37 -15.14
N ALA A 165 -4.46 12.33 -15.37
CA ALA A 165 -4.79 11.83 -16.69
C ALA A 165 -6.14 12.33 -17.23
N ILE A 166 -6.91 13.06 -16.42
CA ILE A 166 -8.19 13.70 -16.77
C ILE A 166 -7.96 15.14 -17.17
#